data_fe6955ce8f68c4a80bea77b6fbb6f4e6
#
_entry.id   fe6955ce8f68c4a80bea77b6fbb6f4e6
#
_cell.length_a   1.000
_cell.length_b   1.000
_cell.length_c   1.000
_cell.angle_alpha   90.00
_cell.angle_beta   90.00
_cell.angle_gamma   90.00
#
_symmetry.space_group_name_H-M   'P 1'
#
loop_
_entity.id
_entity.type
_entity.pdbx_description
1 polymer ?
#
loop_
_entity_poly.entity_id
_entity_poly.type
_entity_poly.pdbx_seq_one_letter_code
_entity_poly.pdbx_strand_id
1 'polypeptide(L)'
;MTEKVLLVDDETDFLEVMAERMTARGIEVTTAASAHEALQKIEQETFDAVILDLRMPEIDGLETLKIIKAKQPESQVILLTGQATVQDGIAAMKLGAMDFLEKPADMGVLLEKIHSAQANKMLVVEQQLEEKLKKIIGGRGW
;
A
#
# COMPACT_ATOMS: atom_id res chain seq x y z
N MET A 1 -10.51 8.96 -11.61
CA MET A 1 -10.20 9.52 -10.28
C MET A 1 -8.71 9.44 -10.00
N THR A 2 -8.19 10.43 -9.32
CA THR A 2 -6.77 10.47 -8.96
C THR A 2 -6.46 9.44 -7.87
N GLU A 3 -5.46 8.61 -8.10
CA GLU A 3 -4.99 7.66 -7.09
C GLU A 3 -4.20 8.39 -6.00
N LYS A 4 -4.44 8.01 -4.75
CA LYS A 4 -3.69 8.48 -3.58
C LYS A 4 -2.70 7.40 -3.16
N VAL A 5 -1.43 7.75 -3.13
CA VAL A 5 -0.35 6.80 -2.85
C VAL A 5 0.51 7.31 -1.71
N LEU A 6 0.80 6.42 -0.77
CA LEU A 6 1.82 6.65 0.26
C LEU A 6 3.09 5.92 -0.18
N LEU A 7 4.18 6.65 -0.34
CA LEU A 7 5.48 6.12 -0.73
C LEU A 7 6.40 6.12 0.47
N VAL A 8 6.85 4.95 0.90
CA VAL A 8 7.62 4.75 2.13
C VAL A 8 9.00 4.17 1.82
N ASP A 9 10.04 4.92 2.11
CA ASP A 9 11.42 4.50 1.86
C ASP A 9 12.35 5.38 2.70
N ASP A 10 13.40 4.83 3.28
CA ASP A 10 14.37 5.60 4.06
C ASP A 10 15.41 6.32 3.19
N GLU A 11 15.49 5.99 1.92
CA GLU A 11 16.35 6.68 0.96
C GLU A 11 15.65 7.94 0.46
N THR A 12 15.98 9.09 1.06
CA THR A 12 15.29 10.35 0.77
C THR A 12 15.42 10.81 -0.67
N ASP A 13 16.56 10.57 -1.31
CA ASP A 13 16.77 10.90 -2.74
C ASP A 13 15.83 10.09 -3.62
N PHE A 14 15.67 8.81 -3.32
CA PHE A 14 14.74 7.94 -4.02
C PHE A 14 13.30 8.43 -3.86
N LEU A 15 12.89 8.81 -2.65
CA LEU A 15 11.56 9.34 -2.38
C LEU A 15 11.26 10.58 -3.22
N GLU A 16 12.20 11.52 -3.27
CA GLU A 16 12.02 12.77 -4.02
C GLU A 16 11.85 12.50 -5.51
N VAL A 17 12.72 11.70 -6.10
CA VAL A 17 12.69 11.40 -7.53
C VAL A 17 11.42 10.65 -7.90
N MET A 18 11.06 9.64 -7.13
CA MET A 18 9.86 8.85 -7.39
C MET A 18 8.58 9.68 -7.21
N ALA A 19 8.53 10.48 -6.16
CA ALA A 19 7.38 11.34 -5.90
C ALA A 19 7.18 12.34 -7.07
N GLU A 20 8.24 12.94 -7.56
CA GLU A 20 8.17 13.84 -8.71
C GLU A 20 7.66 13.14 -9.96
N ARG A 21 8.19 11.96 -10.26
CA ARG A 21 7.80 11.19 -11.44
C ARG A 21 6.34 10.75 -11.38
N MET A 22 5.91 10.31 -10.22
CA MET A 22 4.52 9.87 -10.03
C MET A 22 3.55 11.05 -10.07
N THR A 23 3.91 12.16 -9.45
CA THR A 23 3.11 13.39 -9.47
C THR A 23 2.96 13.92 -10.90
N ALA A 24 4.02 13.87 -11.70
CA ALA A 24 3.98 14.27 -13.09
C ALA A 24 3.01 13.41 -13.92
N ARG A 25 2.67 12.23 -13.44
CA ARG A 25 1.73 11.30 -14.09
C ARG A 25 0.34 11.33 -13.48
N GLY A 26 0.05 12.34 -12.67
CA GLY A 26 -1.29 12.53 -12.11
C GLY A 26 -1.59 11.77 -10.82
N ILE A 27 -0.58 11.21 -10.17
CA ILE A 27 -0.73 10.51 -8.90
C ILE A 27 -0.60 11.53 -7.74
N GLU A 28 -1.46 11.44 -6.74
CA GLU A 28 -1.34 12.22 -5.53
C GLU A 28 -0.45 11.45 -4.54
N VAL A 29 0.78 11.93 -4.34
CA VAL A 29 1.79 11.22 -3.57
C VAL A 29 2.04 11.89 -2.23
N THR A 30 2.01 11.08 -1.17
CA THR A 30 2.48 11.45 0.17
C THR A 30 3.71 10.59 0.43
N THR A 31 4.76 11.18 0.97
CA THR A 31 5.98 10.44 1.27
C THR A 31 6.17 10.24 2.77
N ALA A 32 6.85 9.17 3.13
CA ALA A 32 7.27 8.90 4.50
C ALA A 32 8.68 8.31 4.45
N ALA A 33 9.58 8.85 5.25
CA ALA A 33 10.98 8.44 5.25
C ALA A 33 11.27 7.34 6.28
N SER A 34 10.26 6.87 7.00
CA SER A 34 10.38 5.82 8.00
C SER A 34 9.06 5.08 8.17
N ALA A 35 9.12 3.91 8.78
CA ALA A 35 7.92 3.17 9.15
C ALA A 35 7.05 3.96 10.12
N HIS A 36 7.67 4.65 11.07
CA HIS A 36 6.97 5.47 12.05
C HIS A 36 6.16 6.59 11.38
N GLU A 37 6.78 7.33 10.46
CA GLU A 37 6.09 8.35 9.67
C GLU A 37 4.94 7.76 8.84
N ALA A 38 5.19 6.59 8.24
CA ALA A 38 4.17 5.90 7.44
C ALA A 38 2.95 5.56 8.28
N LEU A 39 3.15 5.02 9.47
CA LEU A 39 2.05 4.66 10.37
C LEU A 39 1.29 5.90 10.86
N GLN A 40 1.97 7.03 11.07
CA GLN A 40 1.32 8.29 11.39
C GLN A 40 0.41 8.76 10.25
N LYS A 41 0.87 8.65 9.00
CA LYS A 41 0.07 9.01 7.82
C LYS A 41 -1.15 8.11 7.67
N ILE A 42 -0.98 6.81 7.92
CA ILE A 42 -2.07 5.83 7.90
C ILE A 42 -3.17 6.16 8.92
N GLU A 43 -2.80 6.73 10.07
CA GLU A 43 -3.78 7.18 11.07
C GLU A 43 -4.58 8.39 10.61
N GLN A 44 -4.01 9.22 9.74
CA GLN A 44 -4.58 10.51 9.36
C GLN A 44 -5.43 10.44 8.09
N GLU A 45 -5.08 9.59 7.14
CA GLU A 45 -5.76 9.52 5.86
C GLU A 45 -5.69 8.13 5.24
N THR A 46 -6.57 7.87 4.29
CA THR A 46 -6.60 6.59 3.57
C THR A 46 -5.86 6.73 2.23
N PHE A 47 -5.31 5.60 1.77
CA PHE A 47 -4.57 5.54 0.51
C PHE A 47 -5.12 4.42 -0.36
N ASP A 48 -5.03 4.58 -1.67
CA ASP A 48 -5.35 3.51 -2.62
C ASP A 48 -4.23 2.48 -2.63
N ALA A 49 -2.99 2.95 -2.60
CA ALA A 49 -1.82 2.09 -2.55
C ALA A 49 -0.80 2.64 -1.56
N VAL A 50 -0.08 1.73 -0.91
CA VAL A 50 1.10 2.03 -0.11
C VAL A 50 2.27 1.31 -0.76
N ILE A 51 3.27 2.06 -1.21
CA ILE A 51 4.49 1.49 -1.78
C ILE A 51 5.52 1.50 -0.67
N LEU A 52 5.95 0.34 -0.25
CA LEU A 52 6.71 0.15 0.98
C LEU A 52 8.02 -0.56 0.70
N ASP A 53 9.14 0.03 1.13
CA ASP A 53 10.43 -0.64 1.12
C ASP A 53 10.47 -1.64 2.29
N LEU A 54 10.93 -2.85 1.98
CA LEU A 54 11.04 -3.92 2.97
C LEU A 54 12.18 -3.67 3.97
N ARG A 55 13.24 -3.00 3.53
CA ARG A 55 14.48 -2.80 4.30
C ARG A 55 14.56 -1.38 4.85
N MET A 56 14.02 -1.18 6.04
CA MET A 56 14.11 0.09 6.76
C MET A 56 14.68 -0.15 8.17
N PRO A 57 15.43 0.83 8.73
CA PRO A 57 16.20 0.61 9.96
C PRO A 57 15.38 0.38 11.23
N GLU A 58 14.23 1.01 11.37
CA GLU A 58 13.50 1.05 12.63
C GLU A 58 12.60 -0.16 12.87
N ILE A 59 11.81 -0.52 11.89
CA ILE A 59 10.86 -1.62 11.97
C ILE A 59 11.01 -2.44 10.69
N ASP A 60 10.97 -3.76 10.84
CA ASP A 60 10.96 -4.67 9.70
C ASP A 60 9.77 -4.33 8.79
N GLY A 61 10.02 -4.26 7.48
CA GLY A 61 9.01 -3.97 6.48
C GLY A 61 7.82 -4.93 6.51
N LEU A 62 8.04 -6.19 6.80
CA LEU A 62 6.96 -7.17 6.95
C LEU A 62 6.06 -6.86 8.14
N GLU A 63 6.65 -6.42 9.25
CA GLU A 63 5.89 -6.00 10.42
C GLU A 63 5.09 -4.73 10.12
N THR A 64 5.68 -3.78 9.39
CA THR A 64 4.99 -2.57 8.94
C THR A 64 3.79 -2.90 8.04
N LEU A 65 3.98 -3.81 7.10
CA LEU A 65 2.91 -4.32 6.23
C LEU A 65 1.75 -4.88 7.05
N LYS A 66 2.07 -5.70 8.03
CA LYS A 66 1.08 -6.32 8.90
C LYS A 66 0.24 -5.27 9.64
N ILE A 67 0.90 -4.24 10.19
CA ILE A 67 0.22 -3.16 10.90
C ILE A 67 -0.68 -2.34 9.95
N ILE A 68 -0.16 -2.01 8.77
CA ILE A 68 -0.93 -1.27 7.75
C ILE A 68 -2.19 -2.03 7.36
N LYS A 69 -2.06 -3.33 7.09
CA LYS A 69 -3.21 -4.15 6.68
C LYS A 69 -4.21 -4.32 7.83
N ALA A 70 -3.77 -4.31 9.08
CA ALA A 70 -4.67 -4.34 10.22
C ALA A 70 -5.45 -3.04 10.39
N LYS A 71 -4.81 -1.90 10.13
CA LYS A 71 -5.43 -0.57 10.28
C LYS A 71 -6.27 -0.16 9.08
N GLN A 72 -5.82 -0.47 7.88
CA GLN A 72 -6.50 -0.14 6.62
C GLN A 72 -6.54 -1.38 5.72
N PRO A 73 -7.42 -2.36 5.99
CA PRO A 73 -7.48 -3.59 5.18
C PRO A 73 -7.79 -3.33 3.71
N GLU A 74 -8.44 -2.21 3.39
CA GLU A 74 -8.77 -1.82 2.01
C GLU A 74 -7.59 -1.24 1.25
N SER A 75 -6.58 -0.68 1.92
CA SER A 75 -5.38 -0.15 1.27
C SER A 75 -4.52 -1.28 0.73
N GLN A 76 -4.08 -1.14 -0.51
CA GLN A 76 -3.28 -2.16 -1.18
C GLN A 76 -1.80 -1.86 -0.99
N VAL A 77 -1.04 -2.83 -0.51
CA VAL A 77 0.40 -2.64 -0.27
C VAL A 77 1.21 -3.31 -1.36
N ILE A 78 2.09 -2.53 -1.97
CA ILE A 78 3.04 -2.99 -2.98
C ILE A 78 4.43 -2.83 -2.37
N LEU A 79 5.18 -3.91 -2.29
CA LEU A 79 6.55 -3.84 -1.80
C LEU A 79 7.49 -3.52 -2.94
N LEU A 80 8.36 -2.55 -2.72
CA LEU A 80 9.36 -2.12 -3.71
C LEU A 80 10.71 -2.02 -3.01
N THR A 81 11.55 -3.02 -3.19
CA THR A 81 12.81 -3.15 -2.46
C THR A 81 13.97 -3.52 -3.35
N GLY A 82 15.18 -3.06 -2.98
CA GLY A 82 16.42 -3.38 -3.68
C GLY A 82 17.03 -4.72 -3.27
N GLN A 83 16.55 -5.32 -2.18
CA GLN A 83 17.08 -6.57 -1.64
C GLN A 83 15.95 -7.55 -1.35
N ALA A 84 15.40 -8.11 -2.43
CA ALA A 84 14.32 -9.06 -2.34
C ALA A 84 14.86 -10.50 -2.33
N THR A 85 14.27 -11.34 -1.47
CA THR A 85 14.46 -12.78 -1.53
C THR A 85 13.11 -13.43 -1.85
N VAL A 86 13.14 -14.66 -2.36
CA VAL A 86 11.90 -15.42 -2.62
C VAL A 86 11.11 -15.59 -1.33
N GLN A 87 11.81 -15.83 -0.23
CA GLN A 87 11.18 -16.01 1.08
C GLN A 87 10.47 -14.75 1.55
N ASP A 88 11.10 -13.58 1.36
CA ASP A 88 10.49 -12.29 1.69
C ASP A 88 9.22 -12.06 0.88
N GLY A 89 9.25 -12.37 -0.40
CA GLY A 89 8.09 -12.27 -1.28
C GLY A 89 6.94 -13.16 -0.83
N ILE A 90 7.23 -14.41 -0.50
CA ILE A 90 6.23 -15.36 -0.01
C ILE A 90 5.62 -14.85 1.30
N ALA A 91 6.46 -14.41 2.24
CA ALA A 91 5.99 -13.89 3.53
C ALA A 91 5.10 -12.66 3.33
N ALA A 92 5.48 -11.74 2.45
CA ALA A 92 4.72 -10.53 2.15
C ALA A 92 3.35 -10.85 1.56
N MET A 93 3.30 -11.78 0.61
CA MET A 93 2.03 -12.17 -0.01
C MET A 93 1.10 -12.85 1.00
N LYS A 94 1.65 -13.64 1.91
CA LYS A 94 0.87 -14.27 2.99
C LYS A 94 0.30 -13.24 3.96
N LEU A 95 1.00 -12.12 4.17
CA LEU A 95 0.54 -11.04 5.03
C LEU A 95 -0.42 -10.08 4.33
N GLY A 96 -0.73 -10.31 3.08
CA GLY A 96 -1.73 -9.56 2.34
C GLY A 96 -1.19 -8.47 1.42
N ALA A 97 0.11 -8.49 1.09
CA ALA A 97 0.63 -7.59 0.07
C ALA A 97 -0.03 -7.88 -1.27
N MET A 98 -0.31 -6.85 -2.04
CA MET A 98 -0.86 -7.00 -3.37
C MET A 98 0.20 -7.50 -4.35
N ASP A 99 1.41 -6.98 -4.22
CA ASP A 99 2.50 -7.36 -5.12
C ASP A 99 3.86 -7.07 -4.47
N PHE A 100 4.90 -7.58 -5.10
CA PHE A 100 6.28 -7.49 -4.63
C PHE A 100 7.17 -7.22 -5.83
N LEU A 101 7.76 -6.03 -5.87
CA LEU A 101 8.61 -5.60 -6.98
C LEU A 101 10.02 -5.33 -6.51
N GLU A 102 10.99 -5.58 -7.39
CA GLU A 102 12.40 -5.34 -7.12
C GLU A 102 12.84 -4.03 -7.78
N LYS A 103 13.64 -3.24 -7.04
CA LYS A 103 14.27 -2.03 -7.59
C LYS A 103 15.39 -2.39 -8.56
N PRO A 104 15.59 -1.65 -9.66
CA PRO A 104 14.75 -0.54 -10.12
C PRO A 104 13.48 -1.04 -10.80
N ALA A 105 12.33 -0.51 -10.45
CA ALA A 105 11.07 -0.89 -11.08
C ALA A 105 10.80 0.03 -12.26
N ASP A 106 10.28 -0.55 -13.32
CA ASP A 106 9.82 0.22 -14.48
C ASP A 106 8.61 1.06 -14.07
N MET A 107 8.63 2.36 -14.40
CA MET A 107 7.55 3.27 -14.04
C MET A 107 6.20 2.82 -14.63
N GLY A 108 6.20 2.31 -15.86
CA GLY A 108 4.99 1.81 -16.49
C GLY A 108 4.37 0.65 -15.71
N VAL A 109 5.19 -0.28 -15.27
CA VAL A 109 4.74 -1.42 -14.45
C VAL A 109 4.20 -0.94 -13.11
N LEU A 110 4.91 -0.02 -12.48
CA LEU A 110 4.49 0.52 -11.17
C LEU A 110 3.15 1.25 -11.29
N LEU A 111 2.95 2.05 -12.32
CA LEU A 111 1.69 2.74 -12.57
C LEU A 111 0.54 1.76 -12.80
N GLU A 112 0.76 0.68 -13.54
CA GLU A 112 -0.24 -0.38 -13.73
C GLU A 112 -0.65 -0.99 -12.39
N LYS A 113 0.32 -1.24 -11.51
CA LYS A 113 0.05 -1.79 -10.19
C LYS A 113 -0.75 -0.80 -9.33
N ILE A 114 -0.44 0.49 -9.41
CA ILE A 114 -1.17 1.52 -8.69
C ILE A 114 -2.63 1.61 -9.18
N HIS A 115 -2.85 1.56 -10.49
CA HIS A 115 -4.20 1.53 -11.04
C HIS A 115 -4.98 0.29 -10.58
N SER A 116 -4.32 -0.86 -10.60
CA SER A 116 -4.90 -2.11 -10.09
C SER A 116 -5.21 -2.03 -8.60
N ALA A 117 -4.35 -1.35 -7.84
CA ALA A 117 -4.54 -1.15 -6.41
C ALA A 117 -5.82 -0.36 -6.13
N GLN A 118 -6.09 0.70 -6.88
CA GLN A 118 -7.30 1.48 -6.72
C GLN A 118 -8.55 0.62 -7.00
N ALA A 119 -8.52 -0.16 -8.08
CA ALA A 119 -9.62 -1.05 -8.41
C ALA A 119 -9.84 -2.12 -7.33
N ASN A 120 -8.77 -2.71 -6.81
CA ASN A 120 -8.84 -3.71 -5.75
C ASN A 120 -9.40 -3.11 -4.46
N LYS A 121 -8.98 -1.89 -4.12
CA LYS A 121 -9.49 -1.18 -2.94
C LYS A 121 -11.01 -0.98 -3.05
N MET A 122 -11.48 -0.55 -4.20
CA MET A 122 -12.91 -0.36 -4.44
C MET A 122 -13.71 -1.64 -4.25
N LEU A 123 -13.18 -2.78 -4.71
CA LEU A 123 -13.82 -4.08 -4.52
C LEU A 123 -13.90 -4.46 -3.04
N VAL A 124 -12.84 -4.23 -2.28
CA VAL A 124 -12.82 -4.53 -0.84
C VAL A 124 -13.85 -3.66 -0.10
N VAL A 125 -13.90 -2.38 -0.40
CA VAL A 125 -14.87 -1.45 0.20
C VAL A 125 -16.29 -1.88 -0.11
N GLU A 126 -16.56 -2.29 -1.35
CA GLU A 126 -17.87 -2.78 -1.78
C GLU A 126 -18.27 -4.03 -1.00
N GLN A 127 -17.35 -4.98 -0.85
CA GLN A 127 -17.59 -6.20 -0.06
C GLN A 127 -17.92 -5.89 1.41
N GLN A 128 -17.17 -4.95 2.00
CA GLN A 128 -17.39 -4.51 3.38
C GLN A 128 -18.80 -3.91 3.55
N LEU A 129 -19.25 -3.12 2.58
CA LEU A 129 -20.58 -2.55 2.58
C LEU A 129 -21.67 -3.63 2.47
N GLU A 130 -21.48 -4.60 1.58
CA GLU A 130 -22.41 -5.73 1.42
C GLU A 130 -22.56 -6.53 2.71
N GLU A 131 -21.44 -6.85 3.35
CA GLU A 131 -21.44 -7.58 4.62
C GLU A 131 -22.16 -6.81 5.71
N LYS A 132 -21.94 -5.50 5.78
CA LYS A 132 -22.58 -4.62 6.73
C LYS A 132 -24.10 -4.59 6.54
N LEU A 133 -24.55 -4.49 5.28
CA LEU A 133 -25.97 -4.52 4.94
C LEU A 133 -26.60 -5.87 5.29
N LYS A 134 -25.93 -6.97 5.00
CA LYS A 134 -26.41 -8.32 5.36
C LYS A 134 -26.60 -8.47 6.85
N LYS A 135 -25.67 -7.95 7.65
CA LYS A 135 -25.77 -7.98 9.12
C LYS A 135 -26.98 -7.20 9.62
N ILE A 136 -27.22 -6.03 9.06
CA ILE A 136 -28.37 -5.18 9.42
C ILE A 136 -29.67 -5.89 9.09
N ILE A 137 -29.79 -6.42 7.88
CA ILE A 137 -30.99 -7.13 7.42
C ILE A 137 -31.18 -8.44 8.21
N GLY A 138 -30.12 -9.23 8.36
CA GLY A 138 -30.16 -10.50 9.10
C GLY A 138 -30.49 -10.31 10.57
N GLY A 139 -30.00 -9.24 11.19
CA GLY A 139 -30.28 -8.90 12.57
C GLY A 139 -31.73 -8.57 12.87
N ARG A 140 -32.55 -8.34 11.82
CA ARG A 140 -33.99 -8.08 11.94
C ARG A 140 -34.83 -9.33 11.80
N GLY A 141 -34.23 -10.49 11.68
CA GLY A 141 -34.94 -11.76 11.58
C GLY A 141 -35.65 -12.01 10.29
N TRP A 142 -35.15 -11.46 9.21
CA TRP A 142 -35.78 -11.56 7.89
C TRP A 142 -35.17 -12.67 7.07
#